data_d69202651a763890917f7fb11ff4ae47
#
_entry.id   d69202651a763890917f7fb11ff4ae47
#
_cell.length_a   1.000
_cell.length_b   1.000
_cell.length_c   1.000
_cell.angle_alpha   90.00
_cell.angle_beta   90.00
_cell.angle_gamma   90.00
#
_symmetry.space_group_name_H-M   'P 1'
#
loop_
_entity.id
_entity.type
_entity.pdbx_description
1 polymer ?
#
loop_
_entity_poly.entity_id
_entity_poly.type
_entity_poly.pdbx_seq_one_letter_code
_entity_poly.pdbx_strand_id
1 'polypeptide(L)'
;MPSYQTEMILETTCEAAFAYLSAPANLPEVTQPELQLVVDEAPEQFELGSRILFSVSVMGTRVQSEHEIISFESPERFVEEQVEGPFAFWRHEHIFKPLGDSQVAIYDVIEYEPPGGLIGMILSEQRIRNQLDEGFAHRQDELKFLLENPQS
;
A
#
# COMPACT_ATOMS: atom_id res chain seq x y z
N MET A 1 -11.88 11.43 11.60
CA MET A 1 -11.43 10.17 11.00
C MET A 1 -9.92 10.07 11.14
N PRO A 2 -9.40 8.97 11.68
CA PRO A 2 -7.96 8.82 11.81
C PRO A 2 -7.24 8.87 10.46
N SER A 3 -6.03 9.38 10.48
CA SER A 3 -5.20 9.38 9.30
C SER A 3 -3.76 9.00 9.67
N TYR A 4 -3.04 8.47 8.68
CA TYR A 4 -1.65 8.07 8.82
C TYR A 4 -0.89 8.59 7.61
N GLN A 5 0.27 9.18 7.85
CA GLN A 5 1.10 9.71 6.77
C GLN A 5 2.54 9.28 6.96
N THR A 6 3.20 8.99 5.85
CA THR A 6 4.62 8.68 5.86
C THR A 6 5.24 9.16 4.56
N GLU A 7 6.55 9.36 4.58
CA GLU A 7 7.28 9.75 3.38
C GLU A 7 8.62 9.02 3.33
N MET A 8 9.13 8.85 2.12
CA MET A 8 10.47 8.32 1.90
C MET A 8 11.05 8.90 0.63
N ILE A 9 12.38 8.87 0.56
CA ILE A 9 13.09 9.27 -0.66
C ILE A 9 13.83 8.06 -1.19
N LEU A 10 13.69 7.81 -2.50
CA LEU A 10 14.36 6.70 -3.19
C LEU A 10 15.31 7.23 -4.25
N GLU A 11 16.45 6.59 -4.38
CA GLU A 11 17.43 6.86 -5.42
C GLU A 11 17.05 6.08 -6.67
N THR A 12 15.95 6.49 -7.30
CA THR A 12 15.45 5.91 -8.55
C THR A 12 14.58 6.97 -9.24
N THR A 13 14.14 6.70 -10.47
CA THR A 13 13.28 7.64 -11.17
C THR A 13 11.85 7.58 -10.64
N CYS A 14 11.12 8.68 -10.78
CA CYS A 14 9.72 8.75 -10.42
C CYS A 14 8.92 7.69 -11.20
N GLU A 15 9.19 7.57 -12.50
CA GLU A 15 8.52 6.62 -13.39
C GLU A 15 8.74 5.17 -12.93
N ALA A 16 9.98 4.83 -12.55
CA ALA A 16 10.29 3.47 -12.10
C ALA A 16 9.57 3.14 -10.80
N ALA A 17 9.55 4.07 -9.84
CA ALA A 17 8.87 3.86 -8.57
C ALA A 17 7.36 3.72 -8.77
N PHE A 18 6.77 4.58 -9.59
CA PHE A 18 5.35 4.52 -9.88
C PHE A 18 4.97 3.21 -10.57
N ALA A 19 5.74 2.82 -11.59
CA ALA A 19 5.48 1.59 -12.32
C ALA A 19 5.55 0.37 -11.40
N TYR A 20 6.53 0.33 -10.51
CA TYR A 20 6.69 -0.78 -9.57
C TYR A 20 5.50 -0.88 -8.60
N LEU A 21 5.11 0.25 -8.00
CA LEU A 21 4.07 0.26 -6.97
C LEU A 21 2.65 0.19 -7.54
N SER A 22 2.47 0.48 -8.83
CA SER A 22 1.17 0.32 -9.48
C SER A 22 1.00 -1.04 -10.15
N ALA A 23 1.93 -1.96 -9.92
CA ALA A 23 1.83 -3.35 -10.40
C ALA A 23 1.47 -4.26 -9.21
N PRO A 24 0.23 -4.77 -9.14
CA PRO A 24 -0.22 -5.56 -8.00
C PRO A 24 0.63 -6.79 -7.68
N ALA A 25 1.26 -7.39 -8.69
CA ALA A 25 2.11 -8.57 -8.48
C ALA A 25 3.30 -8.27 -7.56
N ASN A 26 3.68 -7.01 -7.40
CA ASN A 26 4.79 -6.61 -6.55
C ASN A 26 4.39 -6.40 -5.08
N LEU A 27 3.10 -6.36 -4.78
CA LEU A 27 2.62 -6.13 -3.42
C LEU A 27 3.17 -7.12 -2.39
N PRO A 28 3.19 -8.43 -2.66
CA PRO A 28 3.73 -9.37 -1.67
C PRO A 28 5.19 -9.10 -1.32
N GLU A 29 5.97 -8.58 -2.25
CA GLU A 29 7.40 -8.31 -2.03
C GLU A 29 7.65 -7.15 -1.07
N VAL A 30 6.70 -6.20 -0.99
CA VAL A 30 6.84 -5.03 -0.13
C VAL A 30 5.92 -5.10 1.09
N THR A 31 5.28 -6.23 1.31
CA THR A 31 4.41 -6.47 2.45
C THR A 31 5.11 -7.37 3.45
N GLN A 32 4.93 -7.09 4.74
CA GLN A 32 5.51 -7.90 5.81
C GLN A 32 5.18 -9.39 5.61
N PRO A 33 6.18 -10.29 5.67
CA PRO A 33 5.91 -11.72 5.47
C PRO A 33 4.89 -12.30 6.44
N GLU A 34 4.79 -11.75 7.64
CA GLU A 34 3.84 -12.21 8.66
C GLU A 34 2.40 -12.12 8.19
N LEU A 35 2.09 -11.16 7.33
CA LEU A 35 0.73 -10.99 6.81
C LEU A 35 0.39 -12.00 5.73
N GLN A 36 1.38 -12.69 5.15
CA GLN A 36 1.14 -13.70 4.12
C GLN A 36 0.17 -13.21 3.05
N LEU A 37 0.44 -12.01 2.51
CA LEU A 37 -0.43 -11.40 1.51
C LEU A 37 -0.45 -12.21 0.23
N VAL A 38 -1.66 -12.50 -0.24
CA VAL A 38 -1.91 -13.20 -1.50
C VAL A 38 -2.81 -12.32 -2.34
N VAL A 39 -2.38 -12.03 -3.58
CA VAL A 39 -3.23 -11.35 -4.56
C VAL A 39 -4.06 -12.43 -5.25
N ASP A 40 -5.37 -12.41 -5.02
CA ASP A 40 -6.29 -13.39 -5.57
C ASP A 40 -6.72 -13.04 -6.99
N GLU A 41 -6.91 -11.74 -7.25
CA GLU A 41 -7.36 -11.26 -8.54
C GLU A 41 -6.96 -9.80 -8.72
N ALA A 42 -6.28 -9.48 -9.82
CA ALA A 42 -5.85 -8.12 -10.10
C ALA A 42 -5.41 -7.99 -11.56
N PRO A 43 -5.41 -6.77 -12.12
CA PRO A 43 -4.81 -6.55 -13.43
C PRO A 43 -3.28 -6.60 -13.31
N GLU A 44 -2.61 -6.66 -14.45
CA GLU A 44 -1.15 -6.61 -14.47
C GLU A 44 -0.63 -5.25 -14.00
N GLN A 45 -1.34 -4.19 -14.37
CA GLN A 45 -1.00 -2.82 -14.00
C GLN A 45 -2.27 -2.08 -13.63
N PHE A 46 -2.21 -1.27 -12.56
CA PHE A 46 -3.38 -0.47 -12.17
C PHE A 46 -3.69 0.61 -13.21
N GLU A 47 -4.96 0.91 -13.33
CA GLU A 47 -5.48 2.07 -14.05
C GLU A 47 -6.78 2.50 -13.36
N LEU A 48 -7.37 3.60 -13.79
CA LEU A 48 -8.62 4.07 -13.18
C LEU A 48 -9.70 3.00 -13.28
N GLY A 49 -10.32 2.69 -12.14
CA GLY A 49 -11.38 1.69 -12.08
C GLY A 49 -10.89 0.26 -11.85
N SER A 50 -9.58 0.02 -11.86
CA SER A 50 -9.04 -1.30 -11.54
C SER A 50 -9.45 -1.75 -10.16
N ARG A 51 -9.65 -3.05 -10.00
CA ARG A 51 -9.92 -3.65 -8.70
C ARG A 51 -8.89 -4.71 -8.37
N ILE A 52 -8.55 -4.78 -7.10
CA ILE A 52 -7.66 -5.81 -6.58
C ILE A 52 -8.36 -6.55 -5.45
N LEU A 53 -8.37 -7.87 -5.56
CA LEU A 53 -8.89 -8.77 -4.54
C LEU A 53 -7.69 -9.47 -3.92
N PHE A 54 -7.51 -9.30 -2.62
CA PHE A 54 -6.36 -9.87 -1.92
C PHE A 54 -6.75 -10.32 -0.53
N SER A 55 -5.89 -11.11 0.09
CA SER A 55 -6.12 -11.56 1.46
C SER A 55 -4.82 -11.51 2.24
N VAL A 56 -4.97 -11.32 3.55
CA VAL A 56 -3.86 -11.34 4.49
C VAL A 56 -4.22 -12.22 5.67
N SER A 57 -3.20 -12.68 6.40
CA SER A 57 -3.39 -13.44 7.63
C SER A 57 -3.33 -12.48 8.82
N VAL A 58 -4.40 -12.45 9.60
CA VAL A 58 -4.46 -11.64 10.81
C VAL A 58 -4.84 -12.58 11.96
N MET A 59 -3.94 -12.73 12.91
CA MET A 59 -4.15 -13.59 14.10
C MET A 59 -4.61 -15.00 13.70
N GLY A 60 -3.96 -15.56 12.68
CA GLY A 60 -4.26 -16.92 12.22
C GLY A 60 -5.48 -17.07 11.33
N THR A 61 -6.15 -15.97 11.02
CA THR A 61 -7.35 -15.97 10.17
C THR A 61 -7.07 -15.24 8.87
N ARG A 62 -7.51 -15.80 7.74
CA ARG A 62 -7.41 -15.12 6.45
C ARG A 62 -8.51 -14.09 6.36
N VAL A 63 -8.12 -12.85 6.04
CA VAL A 63 -9.06 -11.73 5.86
C VAL A 63 -8.94 -11.25 4.43
N GLN A 64 -10.06 -11.24 3.72
CA GLN A 64 -10.11 -10.83 2.32
C GLN A 64 -10.53 -9.37 2.20
N SER A 65 -9.94 -8.67 1.25
CA SER A 65 -10.27 -7.27 0.96
C SER A 65 -10.34 -7.06 -0.53
N GLU A 66 -11.19 -6.14 -0.94
CA GLU A 66 -11.27 -5.67 -2.32
C GLU A 66 -11.10 -4.16 -2.33
N HIS A 67 -10.15 -3.67 -3.11
CA HIS A 67 -9.92 -2.23 -3.28
C HIS A 67 -10.13 -1.83 -4.73
N GLU A 68 -10.55 -0.59 -4.93
CA GLU A 68 -10.73 0.00 -6.26
C GLU A 68 -9.80 1.19 -6.42
N ILE A 69 -9.22 1.34 -7.59
CA ILE A 69 -8.41 2.52 -7.94
C ILE A 69 -9.39 3.62 -8.37
N ILE A 70 -9.58 4.59 -7.49
CA ILE A 70 -10.57 5.66 -7.70
C ILE A 70 -9.98 6.93 -8.31
N SER A 71 -8.65 7.02 -8.40
CA SER A 71 -7.95 8.11 -9.07
C SER A 71 -6.62 7.60 -9.56
N PHE A 72 -6.23 7.99 -10.77
CA PHE A 72 -5.00 7.49 -11.37
C PHE A 72 -4.40 8.55 -12.29
N GLU A 73 -3.23 9.09 -11.88
CA GLU A 73 -2.53 10.15 -12.60
C GLU A 73 -1.06 9.76 -12.72
N SER A 74 -0.75 8.92 -13.71
CA SER A 74 0.61 8.42 -13.92
C SER A 74 1.54 9.52 -14.43
N PRO A 75 2.76 9.65 -13.91
CA PRO A 75 3.38 8.88 -12.81
C PRO A 75 3.34 9.62 -11.47
N GLU A 76 2.35 10.45 -11.22
CA GLU A 76 2.31 11.37 -10.07
C GLU A 76 1.55 10.84 -8.86
N ARG A 77 0.43 10.14 -9.06
CA ARG A 77 -0.36 9.67 -7.93
C ARG A 77 -1.40 8.63 -8.35
N PHE A 78 -1.78 7.80 -7.40
CA PHE A 78 -3.00 7.01 -7.52
C PHE A 78 -3.61 6.81 -6.14
N VAL A 79 -4.91 6.57 -6.12
CA VAL A 79 -5.66 6.42 -4.88
C VAL A 79 -6.45 5.12 -4.94
N GLU A 80 -6.31 4.32 -3.89
CA GLU A 80 -7.11 3.10 -3.74
C GLU A 80 -8.05 3.25 -2.56
N GLU A 81 -9.24 2.68 -2.69
CA GLU A 81 -10.25 2.73 -1.64
C GLU A 81 -10.86 1.35 -1.46
N GLN A 82 -11.07 0.95 -0.21
CA GLN A 82 -11.67 -0.33 0.10
C GLN A 82 -13.14 -0.33 -0.36
N VAL A 83 -13.49 -1.34 -1.15
CA VAL A 83 -14.87 -1.62 -1.55
C VAL A 83 -15.49 -2.59 -0.55
N GLU A 84 -14.76 -3.65 -0.21
CA GLU A 84 -15.13 -4.61 0.81
C GLU A 84 -13.90 -5.00 1.61
N GLY A 85 -14.05 -5.17 2.91
CA GLY A 85 -12.94 -5.53 3.76
C GLY A 85 -13.24 -5.27 5.23
N PRO A 86 -12.24 -5.44 6.08
CA PRO A 86 -12.44 -5.38 7.53
C PRO A 86 -12.66 -3.97 8.09
N PHE A 87 -12.18 -2.93 7.40
CA PHE A 87 -12.31 -1.57 7.89
C PHE A 87 -13.69 -1.01 7.59
N ALA A 88 -14.18 -0.10 8.44
CA ALA A 88 -15.40 0.63 8.13
C ALA A 88 -15.16 1.59 6.95
N PHE A 89 -13.93 2.12 6.86
CA PHE A 89 -13.49 2.92 5.73
C PHE A 89 -11.98 2.80 5.59
N TRP A 90 -11.48 2.79 4.33
CA TRP A 90 -10.05 2.79 4.06
C TRP A 90 -9.78 3.44 2.72
N ARG A 91 -8.92 4.45 2.71
CA ARG A 91 -8.46 5.10 1.49
C ARG A 91 -6.97 5.36 1.61
N HIS A 92 -6.23 4.98 0.59
CA HIS A 92 -4.78 5.13 0.55
C HIS A 92 -4.38 5.92 -0.69
N GLU A 93 -3.82 7.10 -0.47
CA GLU A 93 -3.29 7.93 -1.55
C GLU A 93 -1.79 7.74 -1.63
N HIS A 94 -1.30 7.43 -2.83
CA HIS A 94 0.12 7.27 -3.13
C HIS A 94 0.55 8.44 -4.00
N ILE A 95 1.49 9.25 -3.52
CA ILE A 95 1.95 10.45 -4.22
C ILE A 95 3.44 10.31 -4.52
N PHE A 96 3.82 10.60 -5.77
CA PHE A 96 5.20 10.46 -6.24
C PHE A 96 5.66 11.81 -6.78
N LYS A 97 6.71 12.38 -6.17
CA LYS A 97 7.26 13.67 -6.60
C LYS A 97 8.70 13.51 -7.03
N PRO A 98 9.02 13.80 -8.30
CA PRO A 98 10.41 13.71 -8.74
C PRO A 98 11.25 14.78 -8.04
N LEU A 99 12.45 14.37 -7.60
CA LEU A 99 13.45 15.27 -7.01
C LEU A 99 14.65 15.28 -7.93
N GLY A 100 14.46 15.75 -9.18
CA GLY A 100 15.46 15.64 -10.22
C GLY A 100 15.28 14.37 -11.03
N ASP A 101 16.30 13.97 -11.77
CA ASP A 101 16.20 12.88 -12.74
C ASP A 101 16.39 11.49 -12.16
N SER A 102 16.94 11.38 -10.95
CA SER A 102 17.32 10.09 -10.38
C SER A 102 16.87 9.92 -8.93
N GLN A 103 15.92 10.72 -8.49
CA GLN A 103 15.43 10.66 -7.11
C GLN A 103 13.95 10.96 -7.08
N VAL A 104 13.22 10.28 -6.20
CA VAL A 104 11.77 10.48 -6.04
C VAL A 104 11.41 10.50 -4.56
N ALA A 105 10.51 11.39 -4.20
CA ALA A 105 9.88 11.39 -2.88
C ALA A 105 8.52 10.72 -3.00
N ILE A 106 8.26 9.76 -2.13
CA ILE A 106 6.97 9.04 -2.08
C ILE A 106 6.27 9.41 -0.78
N TYR A 107 5.04 9.88 -0.92
CA TYR A 107 4.18 10.21 0.22
C TYR A 107 3.01 9.24 0.22
N ASP A 108 2.77 8.63 1.36
CA ASP A 108 1.62 7.75 1.56
C ASP A 108 0.69 8.40 2.57
N VAL A 109 -0.57 8.59 2.20
CA VAL A 109 -1.58 9.19 3.07
C VAL A 109 -2.74 8.21 3.17
N ILE A 110 -2.99 7.72 4.39
CA ILE A 110 -4.06 6.75 4.63
C ILE A 110 -5.09 7.38 5.55
N GLU A 111 -6.35 7.36 5.12
CA GLU A 111 -7.49 7.71 5.97
C GLU A 111 -8.27 6.44 6.24
N TYR A 112 -8.65 6.20 7.48
CA TYR A 112 -9.35 4.98 7.81
C TYR A 112 -10.30 5.17 8.97
N GLU A 113 -11.31 4.29 9.01
CA GLU A 113 -12.18 4.11 10.15
C GLU A 113 -11.97 2.68 10.62
N PRO A 114 -11.63 2.48 11.91
CA PRO A 114 -11.35 1.14 12.41
C PRO A 114 -12.52 0.18 12.20
N PRO A 115 -12.26 -1.13 12.18
CA PRO A 115 -13.34 -2.11 12.07
C PRO A 115 -14.31 -1.98 13.24
N GLY A 116 -15.59 -2.26 12.97
CA GLY A 116 -16.59 -2.34 14.01
C GLY A 116 -16.72 -3.77 14.57
N GLY A 117 -17.65 -3.94 15.50
CA GLY A 117 -17.98 -5.23 16.05
C GLY A 117 -16.82 -5.90 16.79
N LEU A 118 -16.78 -7.24 16.71
CA LEU A 118 -15.77 -8.03 17.42
C LEU A 118 -14.34 -7.75 16.91
N ILE A 119 -14.19 -7.51 15.62
CA ILE A 119 -12.87 -7.21 15.04
C ILE A 119 -12.33 -5.90 15.63
N GLY A 120 -13.17 -4.89 15.78
CA GLY A 120 -12.79 -3.61 16.35
C GLY A 120 -12.38 -3.70 17.82
N MET A 121 -12.86 -4.72 18.53
CA MET A 121 -12.45 -4.94 19.91
C MET A 121 -11.03 -5.50 20.00
N ILE A 122 -10.61 -6.24 18.99
CA ILE A 122 -9.28 -6.85 18.92
C ILE A 122 -8.29 -5.90 18.28
N LEU A 123 -8.73 -5.22 17.21
CA LEU A 123 -7.88 -4.35 16.40
C LEU A 123 -8.11 -2.89 16.80
N SER A 124 -7.51 -2.48 17.93
CA SER A 124 -7.59 -1.11 18.40
C SER A 124 -6.87 -0.15 17.47
N GLU A 125 -7.19 1.13 17.56
CA GLU A 125 -6.51 2.16 16.77
C GLU A 125 -5.00 2.13 16.99
N GLN A 126 -4.54 1.94 18.23
CA GLN A 126 -3.12 1.88 18.51
C GLN A 126 -2.45 0.69 17.82
N ARG A 127 -3.12 -0.46 17.79
CA ARG A 127 -2.59 -1.64 17.08
C ARG A 127 -2.53 -1.40 15.58
N ILE A 128 -3.53 -0.74 15.04
CA ILE A 128 -3.55 -0.39 13.61
C ILE A 128 -2.36 0.51 13.29
N ARG A 129 -2.12 1.56 14.09
CA ARG A 129 -1.00 2.46 13.87
C ARG A 129 0.34 1.74 14.00
N ASN A 130 0.47 0.85 14.97
CA ASN A 130 1.70 0.06 15.14
C ASN A 130 1.94 -0.83 13.92
N GLN A 131 0.89 -1.44 13.38
CA GLN A 131 1.01 -2.26 12.17
C GLN A 131 1.39 -1.42 10.95
N LEU A 132 0.84 -0.21 10.85
CA LEU A 132 1.20 0.69 9.77
C LEU A 132 2.67 1.11 9.87
N ASP A 133 3.14 1.44 11.09
CA ASP A 133 4.55 1.78 11.30
C ASP A 133 5.47 0.64 10.87
N GLU A 134 5.17 -0.58 11.30
CA GLU A 134 5.96 -1.76 10.95
C GLU A 134 5.88 -2.07 9.47
N GLY A 135 4.68 -1.97 8.90
CA GLY A 135 4.46 -2.23 7.48
C GLY A 135 5.21 -1.27 6.58
N PHE A 136 5.15 0.02 6.90
CA PHE A 136 5.85 1.00 6.09
C PHE A 136 7.36 0.97 6.29
N ALA A 137 7.83 0.64 7.49
CA ALA A 137 9.27 0.45 7.71
C ALA A 137 9.79 -0.70 6.85
N HIS A 138 9.08 -1.82 6.82
CA HIS A 138 9.45 -2.95 5.97
C HIS A 138 9.41 -2.59 4.50
N ARG A 139 8.32 -1.93 4.08
CA ARG A 139 8.12 -1.50 2.69
C ARG A 139 9.26 -0.58 2.23
N GLN A 140 9.65 0.37 3.07
CA GLN A 140 10.72 1.30 2.72
C GLN A 140 12.06 0.58 2.56
N ASP A 141 12.37 -0.36 3.45
CA ASP A 141 13.59 -1.14 3.33
C ASP A 141 13.60 -1.97 2.06
N GLU A 142 12.48 -2.62 1.74
CA GLU A 142 12.38 -3.45 0.53
C GLU A 142 12.45 -2.60 -0.74
N LEU A 143 11.80 -1.46 -0.75
CA LEU A 143 11.85 -0.56 -1.91
C LEU A 143 13.28 -0.06 -2.16
N LYS A 144 14.01 0.27 -1.10
CA LYS A 144 15.40 0.66 -1.24
C LYS A 144 16.23 -0.46 -1.83
N PHE A 145 16.05 -1.67 -1.32
CA PHE A 145 16.78 -2.83 -1.81
C PHE A 145 16.48 -3.12 -3.28
N LEU A 146 15.19 -3.08 -3.65
CA LEU A 146 14.74 -3.47 -4.99
C LEU A 146 14.98 -2.40 -6.05
N LEU A 147 14.84 -1.12 -5.69
CA LEU A 147 14.86 -0.02 -6.65
C LEU A 147 16.14 0.81 -6.64
N GLU A 148 16.86 0.84 -5.52
CA GLU A 148 18.12 1.60 -5.44
C GLU A 148 19.34 0.79 -5.82
N ASN A 149 19.20 -0.53 -5.93
CA ASN A 149 20.27 -1.41 -6.34
C ASN A 149 19.92 -2.02 -7.70
N PRO A 150 19.88 -1.19 -8.76
CA PRO A 150 19.55 -1.71 -10.07
C PRO A 150 20.60 -2.74 -10.47
N GLN A 151 20.14 -3.85 -11.01
CA GLN A 151 21.05 -4.87 -11.49
C GLN A 151 21.81 -4.31 -12.67
N SER A 152 23.09 -4.24 -12.47
CA SER A 152 24.00 -3.84 -13.52
C SER A 152 24.18 -5.01 -14.49
#